data_2c61478e2ceb4eae5f0192d909ae9b1a
#
_entry.id   2c61478e2ceb4eae5f0192d909ae9b1a
#
_cell.length_a   1.000
_cell.length_b   1.000
_cell.length_c   1.000
_cell.angle_alpha   90.00
_cell.angle_beta   90.00
_cell.angle_gamma   90.00
#
_symmetry.space_group_name_H-M   'P 1'
#
loop_
_entity.id
_entity.type
_entity.pdbx_description
1 polymer ?
#
loop_
_entity_poly.entity_id
_entity_poly.type
_entity_poly.pdbx_seq_one_letter_code
_entity_poly.pdbx_strand_id
1 'polypeptide(L)'
;MVGGGPAGLSAGWRAAKSGARVAVLEREEAIGLNVRTSGVTWIKEARSFGIPEELYNPIQNYAFYSPNNTIMKRSREPEVAVLDVRRTYQFLAYEAAGAGADIFLRTSVTEPVIEGARLAGVRATSLKEEAEFRSKVVIDASGFYSVIGKATGLAPQWKRFGAGAEFEAYVDRVDPDTWYLMVGQEYSPAGYAWIFPLGKNRVRIGVGVGKPESQADATQRLLELVAKKPRPLGDLGRIVPVEFHYGLIPNEGLRQATAGDNIILVGDSAGQANPLVLEGIRYAIEFGRKAGEVAAAAVAKGNTSREGLKPYEDAVKKAVGSKIASAIKVQYRWLGLSDKEWDQEISIIDDLSAEEFLDFVKAEFGLANMVKLATSHPKLAIRQLFGLIRGGPQKEGM
;
A
#
# COMPACT_ATOMS: atom_id res chain seq x y z
N MET A 1 -16.96 -6.67 8.26
CA MET A 1 -15.74 -6.26 7.52
C MET A 1 -15.46 -7.31 6.47
N VAL A 2 -15.30 -6.92 5.23
CA VAL A 2 -14.99 -7.83 4.11
C VAL A 2 -13.49 -7.79 3.86
N GLY A 3 -12.78 -8.84 4.26
CA GLY A 3 -11.34 -8.99 4.22
C GLY A 3 -10.64 -8.81 5.57
N GLY A 4 -9.77 -9.76 5.91
CA GLY A 4 -8.92 -9.83 7.10
C GLY A 4 -7.51 -9.27 6.89
N GLY A 5 -7.35 -8.31 5.97
CA GLY A 5 -6.12 -7.54 5.79
C GLY A 5 -6.01 -6.40 6.83
N PRO A 6 -4.94 -5.57 6.75
CA PRO A 6 -4.67 -4.54 7.76
C PRO A 6 -5.80 -3.51 7.87
N ALA A 7 -6.49 -3.20 6.77
CA ALA A 7 -7.63 -2.29 6.76
C ALA A 7 -8.84 -2.85 7.52
N GLY A 8 -9.24 -4.09 7.19
CA GLY A 8 -10.41 -4.73 7.80
C GLY A 8 -10.22 -5.06 9.26
N LEU A 9 -9.04 -5.57 9.64
CA LEU A 9 -8.68 -5.86 11.03
C LEU A 9 -8.66 -4.58 11.88
N SER A 10 -8.07 -3.49 11.38
CA SER A 10 -8.01 -2.20 12.06
C SER A 10 -9.39 -1.54 12.17
N ALA A 11 -10.24 -1.69 11.14
CA ALA A 11 -11.62 -1.24 11.19
C ALA A 11 -12.44 -2.05 12.19
N GLY A 12 -12.24 -3.37 12.20
CA GLY A 12 -12.87 -4.28 13.17
C GLY A 12 -12.49 -3.96 14.60
N TRP A 13 -11.19 -3.81 14.86
CA TRP A 13 -10.68 -3.41 16.18
C TRP A 13 -11.35 -2.12 16.67
N ARG A 14 -11.33 -1.08 15.84
CA ARG A 14 -11.85 0.23 16.26
C ARG A 14 -13.36 0.23 16.44
N ALA A 15 -14.09 -0.43 15.56
CA ALA A 15 -15.55 -0.54 15.66
C ALA A 15 -15.98 -1.32 16.92
N ALA A 16 -15.34 -2.47 17.20
CA ALA A 16 -15.59 -3.26 18.40
C ALA A 16 -15.25 -2.47 19.67
N LYS A 17 -14.11 -1.80 19.71
CA LYS A 17 -13.70 -0.92 20.82
C LYS A 17 -14.67 0.26 21.03
N SER A 18 -15.41 0.65 20.00
CA SER A 18 -16.48 1.67 20.07
C SER A 18 -17.87 1.07 20.40
N GLY A 19 -17.94 -0.19 20.82
CA GLY A 19 -19.16 -0.87 21.26
C GLY A 19 -20.02 -1.47 20.15
N ALA A 20 -19.56 -1.50 18.91
CA ALA A 20 -20.27 -2.17 17.83
C ALA A 20 -20.03 -3.69 17.87
N ARG A 21 -21.05 -4.47 17.50
CA ARG A 21 -20.90 -5.90 17.21
C ARG A 21 -20.30 -6.06 15.82
N VAL A 22 -19.16 -6.76 15.73
CA VAL A 22 -18.32 -6.81 14.52
C VAL A 22 -18.03 -8.23 14.08
N ALA A 23 -18.19 -8.50 12.77
CA ALA A 23 -17.68 -9.68 12.10
C ALA A 23 -16.60 -9.26 11.06
N VAL A 24 -15.44 -9.92 11.08
CA VAL A 24 -14.41 -9.82 10.05
C VAL A 24 -14.40 -11.12 9.27
N LEU A 25 -14.65 -11.04 7.95
CA LEU A 25 -14.77 -12.20 7.08
C LEU A 25 -13.53 -12.30 6.21
N GLU A 26 -12.71 -13.35 6.43
CA GLU A 26 -11.48 -13.61 5.69
C GLU A 26 -11.64 -14.91 4.88
N ARG A 27 -11.34 -14.82 3.58
CA ARG A 27 -11.46 -15.95 2.65
C ARG A 27 -10.40 -17.02 2.83
N GLU A 28 -9.21 -16.61 3.29
CA GLU A 28 -8.09 -17.53 3.49
C GLU A 28 -8.29 -18.34 4.78
N GLU A 29 -7.57 -19.44 4.91
CA GLU A 29 -7.61 -20.30 6.10
C GLU A 29 -6.78 -19.77 7.27
N ALA A 30 -5.97 -18.74 7.05
CA ALA A 30 -5.23 -18.03 8.09
C ALA A 30 -5.07 -16.56 7.73
N ILE A 31 -5.07 -15.71 8.76
CA ILE A 31 -4.72 -14.30 8.60
C ILE A 31 -3.29 -14.17 8.11
N GLY A 32 -3.09 -13.39 7.05
CA GLY A 32 -1.78 -13.16 6.45
C GLY A 32 -1.21 -14.36 5.69
N LEU A 33 -2.01 -15.39 5.37
CA LEU A 33 -1.54 -16.57 4.63
C LEU A 33 -0.95 -16.17 3.28
N ASN A 34 -1.67 -15.39 2.51
CA ASN A 34 -1.22 -14.88 1.21
C ASN A 34 -0.66 -13.46 1.38
N VAL A 35 0.65 -13.36 1.61
CA VAL A 35 1.35 -12.09 1.65
C VAL A 35 1.32 -11.45 0.26
N ARG A 36 0.88 -10.19 0.16
CA ARG A 36 0.69 -9.44 -1.10
C ARG A 36 1.39 -8.10 -1.11
N THR A 37 2.35 -7.92 -0.22
CA THR A 37 3.06 -6.67 -0.01
C THR A 37 4.46 -6.95 0.49
N SER A 38 5.41 -6.13 0.13
CA SER A 38 6.79 -6.20 0.62
C SER A 38 6.94 -5.79 2.10
N GLY A 39 5.91 -5.20 2.69
CA GLY A 39 5.87 -4.92 4.13
C GLY A 39 6.62 -3.68 4.57
N VAL A 40 7.07 -2.82 3.67
CA VAL A 40 7.74 -1.57 4.06
C VAL A 40 6.73 -0.59 4.65
N THR A 41 7.09 -0.01 5.78
CA THR A 41 6.37 1.08 6.44
C THR A 41 7.33 1.96 7.24
N TRP A 42 6.82 2.88 8.04
CA TRP A 42 7.62 3.82 8.83
C TRP A 42 7.59 3.43 10.30
N ILE A 43 8.74 3.48 10.99
CA ILE A 43 8.86 3.09 12.40
C ILE A 43 7.95 3.94 13.28
N LYS A 44 7.86 5.24 13.03
CA LYS A 44 6.97 6.14 13.76
C LYS A 44 5.51 5.68 13.71
N GLU A 45 5.03 5.34 12.52
CA GLU A 45 3.67 4.85 12.31
C GLU A 45 3.49 3.45 12.90
N ALA A 46 4.45 2.53 12.71
CA ALA A 46 4.41 1.20 13.31
C ALA A 46 4.25 1.27 14.84
N ARG A 47 5.06 2.11 15.51
CA ARG A 47 4.96 2.37 16.95
C ARG A 47 3.60 2.98 17.33
N SER A 48 3.09 3.94 16.57
CA SER A 48 1.79 4.58 16.82
C SER A 48 0.61 3.61 16.66
N PHE A 49 0.79 2.58 15.87
CA PHE A 49 -0.18 1.50 15.70
C PHE A 49 -0.07 0.43 16.79
N GLY A 50 0.98 0.47 17.63
CA GLY A 50 1.25 -0.50 18.66
C GLY A 50 1.89 -1.78 18.12
N ILE A 51 2.46 -1.78 16.91
CA ILE A 51 3.14 -2.93 16.33
C ILE A 51 4.43 -3.19 17.13
N PRO A 52 4.60 -4.38 17.72
CA PRO A 52 5.79 -4.75 18.48
C PRO A 52 7.07 -4.69 17.63
N GLU A 53 8.17 -4.28 18.24
CA GLU A 53 9.44 -4.09 17.53
C GLU A 53 10.03 -5.40 16.97
N GLU A 54 9.73 -6.53 17.59
CA GLU A 54 10.12 -7.85 17.10
C GLU A 54 9.37 -8.31 15.84
N LEU A 55 8.39 -7.52 15.37
CA LEU A 55 7.64 -7.79 14.15
C LEU A 55 8.17 -7.03 12.93
N TYR A 56 9.27 -6.30 13.06
CA TYR A 56 9.88 -5.62 11.93
C TYR A 56 11.40 -5.53 12.04
N ASN A 57 12.05 -5.43 10.89
CA ASN A 57 13.46 -5.10 10.77
C ASN A 57 13.61 -3.59 10.57
N PRO A 58 14.34 -2.87 11.44
CA PRO A 58 14.57 -1.44 11.28
C PRO A 58 15.59 -1.18 10.16
N ILE A 59 15.37 -0.14 9.35
CA ILE A 59 16.25 0.27 8.26
C ILE A 59 16.72 1.70 8.50
N GLN A 60 18.02 1.90 8.36
CA GLN A 60 18.70 3.19 8.55
C GLN A 60 19.37 3.71 7.28
N ASN A 61 19.73 2.82 6.36
CA ASN A 61 20.44 3.14 5.12
C ASN A 61 19.52 2.90 3.92
N TYR A 62 19.66 3.75 2.90
CA TYR A 62 18.79 3.77 1.72
C TYR A 62 19.67 3.80 0.48
N ALA A 63 19.83 2.66 -0.18
CA ALA A 63 20.58 2.51 -1.42
C ALA A 63 19.65 2.64 -2.62
N PHE A 64 20.00 3.51 -3.55
CA PHE A 64 19.23 3.73 -4.77
C PHE A 64 20.12 3.47 -5.98
N TYR A 65 19.64 2.64 -6.90
CA TYR A 65 20.37 2.23 -8.10
C TYR A 65 19.59 2.66 -9.34
N SER A 66 20.30 3.26 -10.29
CA SER A 66 19.89 3.35 -11.68
C SER A 66 20.88 2.56 -12.55
N PRO A 67 20.70 2.47 -13.87
CA PRO A 67 21.59 1.65 -14.70
C PRO A 67 23.08 1.94 -14.52
N ASN A 68 23.46 3.21 -14.33
CA ASN A 68 24.89 3.61 -14.23
C ASN A 68 25.25 4.31 -12.92
N ASN A 69 24.29 4.70 -12.09
CA ASN A 69 24.54 5.46 -10.86
C ASN A 69 24.04 4.70 -9.62
N THR A 70 24.68 4.98 -8.51
CA THR A 70 24.31 4.48 -7.19
C THR A 70 24.46 5.60 -6.18
N ILE A 71 23.45 5.82 -5.36
CA ILE A 71 23.50 6.72 -4.22
C ILE A 71 23.19 5.97 -2.94
N MET A 72 23.72 6.45 -1.82
CA MET A 72 23.48 5.95 -0.50
C MET A 72 23.09 7.10 0.42
N LYS A 73 21.95 6.98 1.08
CA LYS A 73 21.52 7.90 2.13
C LYS A 73 21.53 7.17 3.46
N ARG A 74 21.77 7.91 4.53
CA ARG A 74 21.72 7.37 5.89
C ARG A 74 21.02 8.37 6.81
N SER A 75 19.98 7.92 7.50
CA SER A 75 19.34 8.68 8.56
C SER A 75 20.14 8.57 9.87
N ARG A 76 19.90 9.51 10.80
CA ARG A 76 20.56 9.49 12.13
C ARG A 76 20.13 8.27 12.93
N GLU A 77 18.86 7.97 12.88
CA GLU A 77 18.20 6.82 13.52
C GLU A 77 17.42 6.03 12.45
N PRO A 78 17.12 4.75 12.67
CA PRO A 78 16.25 3.99 11.80
C PRO A 78 14.87 4.63 11.70
N GLU A 79 14.39 4.90 10.48
CA GLU A 79 13.07 5.52 10.24
C GLU A 79 12.10 4.60 9.49
N VAL A 80 12.62 3.61 8.77
CA VAL A 80 11.83 2.68 7.99
C VAL A 80 11.83 1.32 8.64
N ALA A 81 10.71 0.61 8.54
CA ALA A 81 10.53 -0.76 9.01
C ALA A 81 10.18 -1.69 7.85
N VAL A 82 10.80 -2.85 7.81
CA VAL A 82 10.35 -3.96 6.96
C VAL A 82 9.63 -4.97 7.84
N LEU A 83 8.29 -5.02 7.73
CA LEU A 83 7.43 -5.83 8.58
C LEU A 83 7.56 -7.33 8.27
N ASP A 84 7.54 -8.18 9.28
CA ASP A 84 7.05 -9.56 9.15
C ASP A 84 5.54 -9.47 8.93
N VAL A 85 5.12 -9.40 7.68
CA VAL A 85 3.73 -9.08 7.28
C VAL A 85 2.73 -10.06 7.86
N ARG A 86 3.03 -11.37 7.79
CA ARG A 86 2.14 -12.41 8.30
C ARG A 86 1.92 -12.25 9.80
N ARG A 87 2.99 -12.16 10.56
CA ARG A 87 2.92 -12.00 12.02
C ARG A 87 2.29 -10.66 12.41
N THR A 88 2.57 -9.60 11.67
CA THR A 88 1.96 -8.28 11.90
C THR A 88 0.43 -8.34 11.69
N TYR A 89 -0.05 -9.01 10.65
CA TYR A 89 -1.51 -9.15 10.44
C TYR A 89 -2.15 -10.03 11.49
N GLN A 90 -1.49 -11.10 11.93
CA GLN A 90 -1.94 -11.93 13.04
C GLN A 90 -1.99 -11.15 14.36
N PHE A 91 -1.03 -10.28 14.62
CA PHE A 91 -1.07 -9.34 15.74
C PHE A 91 -2.29 -8.40 15.65
N LEU A 92 -2.56 -7.80 14.48
CA LEU A 92 -3.75 -6.96 14.29
C LEU A 92 -5.05 -7.75 14.49
N ALA A 93 -5.08 -9.02 14.12
CA ALA A 93 -6.22 -9.90 14.36
C ALA A 93 -6.41 -10.20 15.85
N TYR A 94 -5.32 -10.48 16.57
CA TYR A 94 -5.34 -10.66 18.01
C TYR A 94 -5.92 -9.41 18.71
N GLU A 95 -5.45 -8.22 18.34
CA GLU A 95 -5.97 -6.95 18.87
C GLU A 95 -7.47 -6.76 18.55
N ALA A 96 -7.90 -7.09 17.32
CA ALA A 96 -9.29 -6.97 16.92
C ALA A 96 -10.19 -7.94 17.72
N ALA A 97 -9.78 -9.19 17.88
CA ALA A 97 -10.48 -10.19 18.67
C ALA A 97 -10.52 -9.82 20.15
N GLY A 98 -9.39 -9.31 20.71
CA GLY A 98 -9.30 -8.81 22.07
C GLY A 98 -10.24 -7.61 22.35
N ALA A 99 -10.56 -6.83 21.30
CA ALA A 99 -11.55 -5.75 21.38
C ALA A 99 -13.01 -6.24 21.23
N GLY A 100 -13.23 -7.53 20.93
CA GLY A 100 -14.57 -8.14 20.78
C GLY A 100 -15.06 -8.29 19.34
N ALA A 101 -14.17 -8.26 18.35
CA ALA A 101 -14.52 -8.60 16.97
C ALA A 101 -14.47 -10.11 16.75
N ASP A 102 -15.52 -10.68 16.13
CA ASP A 102 -15.52 -12.05 15.67
C ASP A 102 -14.79 -12.17 14.34
N ILE A 103 -13.81 -13.10 14.23
CA ILE A 103 -13.05 -13.34 13.02
C ILE A 103 -13.44 -14.68 12.42
N PHE A 104 -13.93 -14.66 11.18
CA PHE A 104 -14.35 -15.83 10.42
C PHE A 104 -13.33 -16.11 9.31
N LEU A 105 -12.52 -17.14 9.48
CA LEU A 105 -11.61 -17.65 8.46
C LEU A 105 -12.36 -18.55 7.46
N ARG A 106 -11.75 -18.80 6.29
CA ARG A 106 -12.32 -19.60 5.19
C ARG A 106 -13.73 -19.14 4.81
N THR A 107 -13.99 -17.83 4.95
CA THR A 107 -15.29 -17.21 4.71
C THR A 107 -15.14 -16.18 3.59
N SER A 108 -15.38 -16.62 2.37
CA SER A 108 -15.25 -15.82 1.15
C SER A 108 -16.55 -15.10 0.84
N VAL A 109 -16.53 -13.76 0.97
CA VAL A 109 -17.68 -12.93 0.56
C VAL A 109 -17.79 -12.93 -0.95
N THR A 110 -19.00 -13.20 -1.45
CA THR A 110 -19.31 -13.37 -2.87
C THR A 110 -20.14 -12.22 -3.41
N GLU A 111 -21.13 -11.74 -2.66
CA GLU A 111 -22.07 -10.72 -3.15
C GLU A 111 -22.73 -9.92 -2.01
N PRO A 112 -23.30 -8.73 -2.32
CA PRO A 112 -24.07 -7.97 -1.36
C PRO A 112 -25.47 -8.62 -1.15
N VAL A 113 -25.99 -8.48 0.06
CA VAL A 113 -27.40 -8.72 0.35
C VAL A 113 -28.14 -7.40 0.26
N ILE A 114 -29.06 -7.29 -0.70
CA ILE A 114 -29.82 -6.08 -0.97
C ILE A 114 -31.30 -6.28 -0.58
N GLU A 115 -31.84 -5.36 0.20
CA GLU A 115 -33.27 -5.30 0.56
C GLU A 115 -33.87 -3.97 0.06
N GLY A 116 -34.69 -4.07 -0.97
CA GLY A 116 -35.13 -2.87 -1.70
C GLY A 116 -33.95 -2.16 -2.35
N ALA A 117 -33.66 -0.93 -1.95
CA ALA A 117 -32.49 -0.15 -2.38
C ALA A 117 -31.34 -0.17 -1.35
N ARG A 118 -31.48 -0.92 -0.26
CA ARG A 118 -30.55 -0.86 0.88
C ARG A 118 -29.59 -2.05 0.87
N LEU A 119 -28.29 -1.79 1.07
CA LEU A 119 -27.34 -2.83 1.43
C LEU A 119 -27.60 -3.28 2.88
N ALA A 120 -28.02 -4.54 3.05
CA ALA A 120 -28.42 -5.11 4.33
C ALA A 120 -27.41 -6.11 4.90
N GLY A 121 -26.33 -6.39 4.14
CA GLY A 121 -25.31 -7.35 4.54
C GLY A 121 -24.54 -7.91 3.36
N VAL A 122 -23.94 -9.07 3.57
CA VAL A 122 -23.19 -9.80 2.55
C VAL A 122 -23.49 -11.28 2.59
N ARG A 123 -23.44 -11.94 1.43
CA ARG A 123 -23.44 -13.40 1.31
C ARG A 123 -22.01 -13.88 1.18
N ALA A 124 -21.70 -14.99 1.81
CA ALA A 124 -20.39 -15.60 1.81
C ALA A 124 -20.48 -17.12 1.70
N THR A 125 -19.43 -17.73 1.16
CA THR A 125 -19.23 -19.19 1.22
C THR A 125 -18.26 -19.47 2.36
N SER A 126 -18.69 -20.26 3.33
CA SER A 126 -17.89 -20.71 4.48
C SER A 126 -17.85 -22.23 4.50
N LEU A 127 -16.65 -22.83 4.42
CA LEU A 127 -16.50 -24.29 4.45
C LEU A 127 -17.39 -25.06 3.45
N LYS A 128 -17.66 -24.48 2.27
CA LYS A 128 -18.56 -24.96 1.20
C LYS A 128 -20.06 -24.76 1.45
N GLU A 129 -20.44 -24.12 2.55
CA GLU A 129 -21.83 -23.76 2.84
C GLU A 129 -22.04 -22.26 2.57
N GLU A 130 -23.21 -21.91 2.09
CA GLU A 130 -23.61 -20.50 1.96
C GLU A 130 -24.01 -19.94 3.33
N ALA A 131 -23.53 -18.76 3.65
CA ALA A 131 -23.85 -18.04 4.86
C ALA A 131 -24.22 -16.59 4.54
N GLU A 132 -25.21 -16.06 5.24
CA GLU A 132 -25.61 -14.66 5.12
C GLU A 132 -25.26 -13.91 6.40
N PHE A 133 -24.48 -12.82 6.25
CA PHE A 133 -24.08 -11.93 7.34
C PHE A 133 -24.84 -10.61 7.22
N ARG A 134 -25.85 -10.43 8.07
CA ARG A 134 -26.65 -9.21 8.15
C ARG A 134 -25.92 -8.12 8.91
N SER A 135 -25.91 -6.89 8.37
CA SER A 135 -25.26 -5.75 9.02
C SER A 135 -25.92 -4.42 8.67
N LYS A 136 -25.74 -3.44 9.55
CA LYS A 136 -26.17 -2.05 9.32
C LYS A 136 -25.18 -1.29 8.43
N VAL A 137 -23.89 -1.64 8.51
CA VAL A 137 -22.82 -1.08 7.67
C VAL A 137 -21.90 -2.21 7.23
N VAL A 138 -21.57 -2.25 5.96
CA VAL A 138 -20.50 -3.08 5.38
C VAL A 138 -19.27 -2.22 5.21
N ILE A 139 -18.12 -2.66 5.71
CA ILE A 139 -16.83 -2.06 5.38
C ILE A 139 -16.13 -3.00 4.40
N ASP A 140 -15.98 -2.53 3.15
CA ASP A 140 -15.27 -3.25 2.10
C ASP A 140 -13.77 -2.97 2.20
N ALA A 141 -13.05 -3.91 2.81
CA ALA A 141 -11.60 -3.99 2.96
C ALA A 141 -11.01 -5.15 2.13
N SER A 142 -11.68 -5.56 1.05
CA SER A 142 -11.30 -6.70 0.22
C SER A 142 -10.12 -6.42 -0.72
N GLY A 143 -9.47 -5.28 -0.56
CA GLY A 143 -8.27 -4.88 -1.27
C GLY A 143 -8.54 -4.48 -2.71
N PHE A 144 -7.63 -4.80 -3.61
CA PHE A 144 -7.66 -4.39 -5.01
C PHE A 144 -8.99 -4.67 -5.73
N TYR A 145 -9.62 -5.79 -5.43
CA TYR A 145 -10.84 -6.24 -6.12
C TYR A 145 -12.11 -5.52 -5.70
N SER A 146 -12.15 -4.93 -4.50
CA SER A 146 -13.30 -4.18 -3.96
C SER A 146 -14.62 -4.92 -4.21
N VAL A 147 -14.78 -6.12 -3.62
CA VAL A 147 -15.84 -7.08 -3.95
C VAL A 147 -17.24 -6.45 -3.84
N ILE A 148 -17.53 -5.82 -2.71
CA ILE A 148 -18.84 -5.21 -2.48
C ILE A 148 -18.93 -3.82 -3.12
N GLY A 149 -17.86 -3.04 -3.08
CA GLY A 149 -17.81 -1.74 -3.76
C GLY A 149 -18.05 -1.86 -5.25
N LYS A 150 -17.50 -2.89 -5.90
CA LYS A 150 -17.76 -3.18 -7.32
C LYS A 150 -19.20 -3.62 -7.56
N ALA A 151 -19.72 -4.53 -6.76
CA ALA A 151 -21.07 -5.05 -6.91
C ALA A 151 -22.16 -4.00 -6.66
N THR A 152 -21.89 -3.00 -5.80
CA THR A 152 -22.79 -1.86 -5.54
C THR A 152 -22.58 -0.67 -6.48
N GLY A 153 -21.63 -0.74 -7.41
CA GLY A 153 -21.29 0.35 -8.33
C GLY A 153 -20.50 1.51 -7.70
N LEU A 154 -20.14 1.42 -6.42
CA LEU A 154 -19.36 2.45 -5.73
C LEU A 154 -17.88 2.44 -6.15
N ALA A 155 -17.36 1.28 -6.55
CA ALA A 155 -15.96 1.08 -6.91
C ALA A 155 -15.82 0.51 -8.33
N PRO A 156 -15.72 1.33 -9.38
CA PRO A 156 -15.41 0.84 -10.73
C PRO A 156 -14.04 0.15 -10.75
N GLN A 157 -13.83 -0.69 -11.77
CA GLN A 157 -12.55 -1.40 -11.94
C GLN A 157 -11.39 -0.43 -12.12
N TRP A 158 -10.25 -0.75 -11.52
CA TRP A 158 -9.01 0.02 -11.69
C TRP A 158 -8.49 -0.12 -13.14
N LYS A 159 -8.14 0.99 -13.76
CA LYS A 159 -7.51 1.05 -15.08
C LYS A 159 -6.00 1.10 -14.98
N ARG A 160 -5.47 1.70 -13.89
CA ARG A 160 -4.04 1.83 -13.62
C ARG A 160 -3.71 1.18 -12.28
N PHE A 161 -2.68 0.33 -12.28
CA PHE A 161 -2.28 -0.41 -11.07
C PHE A 161 -0.83 -0.89 -11.19
N GLY A 162 -0.20 -1.18 -10.06
CA GLY A 162 1.05 -1.90 -9.99
C GLY A 162 0.80 -3.41 -9.84
N ALA A 163 1.53 -4.22 -10.61
CA ALA A 163 1.65 -5.65 -10.40
C ALA A 163 3.02 -5.94 -9.79
N GLY A 164 3.04 -6.49 -8.57
CA GLY A 164 4.26 -6.85 -7.85
C GLY A 164 4.44 -8.34 -7.74
N ALA A 165 5.67 -8.82 -7.98
CA ALA A 165 6.10 -10.18 -7.70
C ALA A 165 7.36 -10.15 -6.83
N GLU A 166 7.45 -11.04 -5.85
CA GLU A 166 8.49 -11.01 -4.84
C GLU A 166 8.81 -12.42 -4.37
N PHE A 167 10.09 -12.70 -4.13
CA PHE A 167 10.53 -13.83 -3.33
C PHE A 167 10.90 -13.35 -1.93
N GLU A 168 10.42 -14.04 -0.91
CA GLU A 168 11.12 -14.11 0.34
C GLU A 168 12.21 -15.17 0.21
N ALA A 169 13.45 -14.82 0.55
CA ALA A 169 14.62 -15.64 0.27
C ALA A 169 15.65 -15.55 1.40
N TYR A 170 16.46 -16.60 1.53
CA TYR A 170 17.73 -16.55 2.25
C TYR A 170 18.86 -16.25 1.28
N VAL A 171 19.84 -15.47 1.73
CA VAL A 171 21.02 -15.07 0.96
C VAL A 171 22.28 -15.32 1.78
N ASP A 172 23.46 -15.42 1.10
CA ASP A 172 24.72 -15.62 1.82
C ASP A 172 25.11 -14.38 2.63
N ARG A 173 24.81 -13.16 2.12
CA ARG A 173 25.13 -11.91 2.79
C ARG A 173 24.18 -10.78 2.35
N VAL A 174 23.87 -9.89 3.26
CA VAL A 174 23.15 -8.63 3.04
C VAL A 174 23.46 -7.71 4.21
N ASP A 175 23.51 -6.41 3.97
CA ASP A 175 23.46 -5.45 5.07
C ASP A 175 22.03 -5.38 5.61
N PRO A 176 21.77 -5.82 6.86
CA PRO A 176 20.41 -5.89 7.39
C PRO A 176 19.78 -4.51 7.63
N ASP A 177 20.57 -3.44 7.67
CA ASP A 177 20.12 -2.09 7.97
C ASP A 177 19.93 -1.25 6.70
N THR A 178 20.14 -1.83 5.52
CA THR A 178 20.04 -1.15 4.23
C THR A 178 18.88 -1.70 3.39
N TRP A 179 17.94 -0.85 2.98
CA TRP A 179 17.04 -1.18 1.89
C TRP A 179 17.66 -0.82 0.55
N TYR A 180 17.27 -1.53 -0.50
CA TYR A 180 17.78 -1.29 -1.86
C TYR A 180 16.60 -1.08 -2.79
N LEU A 181 16.60 0.02 -3.53
CA LEU A 181 15.65 0.31 -4.61
C LEU A 181 16.42 0.44 -5.93
N MET A 182 15.88 -0.16 -6.98
CA MET A 182 16.51 -0.20 -8.29
C MET A 182 15.52 0.25 -9.35
N VAL A 183 15.89 1.23 -10.16
CA VAL A 183 15.05 1.80 -11.24
C VAL A 183 15.74 1.69 -12.58
N GLY A 184 14.98 1.68 -13.66
CA GLY A 184 15.45 1.53 -15.04
C GLY A 184 15.00 0.23 -15.69
N GLN A 185 15.14 0.16 -17.02
CA GLN A 185 14.62 -0.95 -17.83
C GLN A 185 15.26 -2.30 -17.49
N GLU A 186 16.51 -2.29 -17.06
CA GLU A 186 17.21 -3.50 -16.63
C GLU A 186 16.53 -4.15 -15.43
N TYR A 187 16.05 -3.35 -14.49
CA TYR A 187 15.39 -3.82 -13.26
C TYR A 187 13.91 -4.01 -13.46
N SER A 188 13.18 -2.96 -13.84
CA SER A 188 11.75 -3.04 -14.08
C SER A 188 11.26 -1.95 -15.06
N PRO A 189 10.57 -2.32 -16.13
CA PRO A 189 9.92 -1.35 -17.01
C PRO A 189 8.69 -0.74 -16.31
N ALA A 190 8.60 0.60 -16.32
CA ALA A 190 7.51 1.36 -15.68
C ALA A 190 7.29 0.99 -14.21
N GLY A 191 8.40 0.82 -13.46
CA GLY A 191 8.33 0.45 -12.07
C GLY A 191 9.71 0.48 -11.40
N TYR A 192 9.87 -0.38 -10.41
CA TYR A 192 11.14 -0.53 -9.70
C TYR A 192 11.30 -1.96 -9.15
N ALA A 193 12.54 -2.35 -8.87
CA ALA A 193 12.85 -3.56 -8.13
C ALA A 193 13.39 -3.21 -6.74
N TRP A 194 13.38 -4.18 -5.84
CA TRP A 194 13.79 -3.96 -4.44
C TRP A 194 14.49 -5.17 -3.83
N ILE A 195 15.31 -4.88 -2.80
CA ILE A 195 15.78 -5.84 -1.81
C ILE A 195 15.49 -5.23 -0.44
N PHE A 196 14.62 -5.88 0.34
CA PHE A 196 14.24 -5.44 1.68
C PHE A 196 14.64 -6.49 2.71
N PRO A 197 15.66 -6.20 3.55
CA PRO A 197 16.08 -7.12 4.59
C PRO A 197 15.01 -7.31 5.67
N LEU A 198 14.85 -8.59 6.08
CA LEU A 198 14.01 -9.01 7.21
C LEU A 198 14.84 -9.41 8.44
N GLY A 199 16.08 -8.97 8.49
CA GLY A 199 17.10 -9.32 9.48
C GLY A 199 18.15 -10.24 8.87
N LYS A 200 19.24 -10.50 9.56
CA LYS A 200 20.44 -11.27 9.16
C LYS A 200 20.56 -11.57 7.66
N ASN A 201 20.21 -12.77 7.23
CA ASN A 201 20.36 -13.22 5.85
C ASN A 201 19.01 -13.48 5.15
N ARG A 202 17.91 -13.00 5.71
CA ARG A 202 16.55 -13.13 5.14
C ARG A 202 16.16 -11.83 4.47
N VAL A 203 15.70 -11.90 3.24
CA VAL A 203 15.37 -10.74 2.41
C VAL A 203 14.08 -10.95 1.63
N ARG A 204 13.46 -9.86 1.22
CA ARG A 204 12.48 -9.85 0.14
C ARG A 204 13.11 -9.23 -1.09
N ILE A 205 13.13 -9.97 -2.19
CA ILE A 205 13.60 -9.54 -3.49
C ILE A 205 12.40 -9.48 -4.42
N GLY A 206 12.10 -8.33 -4.95
CA GLY A 206 10.91 -8.19 -5.78
C GLY A 206 11.04 -7.18 -6.89
N VAL A 207 10.00 -7.17 -7.74
CA VAL A 207 9.83 -6.25 -8.84
C VAL A 207 8.38 -5.83 -8.97
N GLY A 208 8.15 -4.54 -9.18
CA GLY A 208 6.86 -3.96 -9.46
C GLY A 208 6.81 -3.42 -10.89
N VAL A 209 5.73 -3.70 -11.64
CA VAL A 209 5.51 -3.24 -13.00
C VAL A 209 4.21 -2.46 -13.06
N GLY A 210 4.26 -1.23 -13.59
CA GLY A 210 3.09 -0.37 -13.77
C GLY A 210 2.25 -0.77 -14.98
N LYS A 211 0.94 -0.81 -14.79
CA LYS A 211 -0.06 -1.08 -15.82
C LYS A 211 -0.95 0.16 -16.02
N PRO A 212 -1.30 0.53 -17.26
CA PRO A 212 -1.03 -0.14 -18.55
C PRO A 212 0.31 0.22 -19.20
N GLU A 213 1.18 1.03 -18.56
CA GLU A 213 2.42 1.57 -19.15
C GLU A 213 3.37 0.48 -19.64
N SER A 214 3.38 -0.66 -19.01
CA SER A 214 4.16 -1.82 -19.43
C SER A 214 3.29 -3.07 -19.53
N GLN A 215 3.52 -3.89 -20.56
CA GLN A 215 2.90 -5.21 -20.71
C GLN A 215 3.76 -6.34 -20.08
N ALA A 216 4.92 -6.00 -19.51
CA ALA A 216 5.80 -6.98 -18.88
C ALA A 216 5.08 -7.74 -17.76
N ASP A 217 5.32 -9.03 -17.66
CA ASP A 217 4.86 -9.85 -16.54
C ASP A 217 5.80 -9.70 -15.35
N ALA A 218 5.27 -9.36 -14.17
CA ALA A 218 6.08 -9.12 -12.97
C ALA A 218 6.78 -10.40 -12.49
N THR A 219 6.14 -11.57 -12.60
CA THR A 219 6.74 -12.85 -12.20
C THR A 219 7.90 -13.22 -13.10
N GLN A 220 7.72 -13.07 -14.42
CA GLN A 220 8.79 -13.31 -15.37
C GLN A 220 9.97 -12.35 -15.13
N ARG A 221 9.71 -11.07 -14.90
CA ARG A 221 10.75 -10.08 -14.59
C ARG A 221 11.51 -10.41 -13.30
N LEU A 222 10.83 -10.88 -12.26
CA LEU A 222 11.47 -11.33 -11.02
C LEU A 222 12.41 -12.51 -11.29
N LEU A 223 11.97 -13.51 -12.05
CA LEU A 223 12.79 -14.67 -12.40
C LEU A 223 14.03 -14.26 -13.20
N GLU A 224 13.87 -13.39 -14.19
CA GLU A 224 14.98 -12.84 -14.98
C GLU A 224 15.96 -12.05 -14.11
N LEU A 225 15.46 -11.21 -13.19
CA LEU A 225 16.25 -10.39 -12.28
C LEU A 225 17.13 -11.28 -11.38
N VAL A 226 16.52 -12.31 -10.79
CA VAL A 226 17.25 -13.27 -9.92
C VAL A 226 18.25 -14.12 -10.71
N ALA A 227 17.94 -14.49 -11.95
CA ALA A 227 18.84 -15.26 -12.80
C ALA A 227 20.05 -14.44 -13.28
N LYS A 228 19.82 -13.19 -13.71
CA LYS A 228 20.87 -12.28 -14.22
C LYS A 228 21.72 -11.68 -13.13
N LYS A 229 21.16 -11.50 -11.95
CA LYS A 229 21.80 -10.88 -10.77
C LYS A 229 22.53 -9.55 -11.09
N PRO A 230 21.87 -8.55 -11.71
CA PRO A 230 22.47 -7.24 -11.84
C PRO A 230 22.79 -6.67 -10.45
N ARG A 231 23.66 -5.66 -10.37
CA ARG A 231 23.93 -4.98 -9.09
C ARG A 231 22.64 -4.40 -8.50
N PRO A 232 22.40 -4.50 -7.18
CA PRO A 232 23.23 -5.12 -6.13
C PRO A 232 22.95 -6.62 -5.90
N LEU A 233 22.09 -7.30 -6.70
CA LEU A 233 21.71 -8.70 -6.46
C LEU A 233 22.92 -9.66 -6.52
N GLY A 234 23.91 -9.35 -7.37
CA GLY A 234 25.16 -10.14 -7.46
C GLY A 234 25.94 -10.19 -6.15
N ASP A 235 25.83 -9.16 -5.34
CA ASP A 235 26.54 -9.03 -4.07
C ASP A 235 25.92 -9.91 -2.96
N LEU A 236 24.69 -10.42 -3.15
CA LEU A 236 24.00 -11.27 -2.18
C LEU A 236 24.56 -12.71 -2.10
N GLY A 237 25.33 -13.15 -3.09
CA GLY A 237 25.77 -14.54 -3.20
C GLY A 237 24.67 -15.47 -3.70
N ARG A 238 24.47 -16.60 -3.02
CA ARG A 238 23.33 -17.49 -3.32
C ARG A 238 22.03 -16.80 -2.92
N ILE A 239 20.99 -17.03 -3.70
CA ILE A 239 19.62 -16.63 -3.40
C ILE A 239 18.80 -17.91 -3.33
N VAL A 240 18.21 -18.20 -2.17
CA VAL A 240 17.41 -19.40 -1.92
C VAL A 240 15.97 -18.95 -1.64
N PRO A 241 15.09 -18.89 -2.66
CA PRO A 241 13.69 -18.56 -2.47
C PRO A 241 13.00 -19.58 -1.56
N VAL A 242 12.20 -19.08 -0.61
CA VAL A 242 11.44 -19.92 0.33
C VAL A 242 9.94 -19.62 0.29
N GLU A 243 9.56 -18.43 -0.18
CA GLU A 243 8.15 -18.06 -0.36
C GLU A 243 8.02 -17.14 -1.58
N PHE A 244 6.94 -17.28 -2.33
CA PHE A 244 6.60 -16.42 -3.47
C PHE A 244 5.37 -15.58 -3.14
N HIS A 245 5.45 -14.28 -3.38
CA HIS A 245 4.36 -13.34 -3.18
C HIS A 245 3.99 -12.67 -4.50
N TYR A 246 2.70 -12.41 -4.68
CA TYR A 246 2.19 -11.64 -5.79
C TYR A 246 1.05 -10.73 -5.32
N GLY A 247 1.07 -9.48 -5.76
CA GLY A 247 0.05 -8.51 -5.39
C GLY A 247 -0.26 -7.52 -6.50
N LEU A 248 -1.49 -7.03 -6.49
CA LEU A 248 -1.95 -5.90 -7.30
C LEU A 248 -2.24 -4.73 -6.38
N ILE A 249 -1.81 -3.52 -6.76
CA ILE A 249 -1.98 -2.30 -5.96
C ILE A 249 -2.58 -1.23 -6.87
N PRO A 250 -3.71 -0.60 -6.49
CA PRO A 250 -4.33 0.46 -7.29
C PRO A 250 -3.39 1.67 -7.37
N ASN A 251 -3.39 2.32 -8.53
CA ASN A 251 -2.47 3.42 -8.82
C ASN A 251 -3.15 4.60 -9.55
N GLU A 252 -4.42 4.83 -9.22
CA GLU A 252 -5.21 5.97 -9.71
C GLU A 252 -5.46 7.02 -8.62
N GLY A 253 -4.95 6.77 -7.40
CA GLY A 253 -5.22 7.58 -6.22
C GLY A 253 -6.56 7.28 -5.58
N LEU A 254 -7.03 8.22 -4.73
CA LEU A 254 -8.28 8.06 -4.00
C LEU A 254 -9.48 7.98 -4.95
N ARG A 255 -10.41 7.08 -4.67
CA ARG A 255 -11.71 7.08 -5.33
C ARG A 255 -12.46 8.38 -5.03
N GLN A 256 -13.29 8.83 -5.97
CA GLN A 256 -14.12 10.02 -5.81
C GLN A 256 -15.10 9.89 -4.64
N ALA A 257 -15.67 8.70 -4.47
CA ALA A 257 -16.52 8.35 -3.35
C ALA A 257 -15.99 7.09 -2.66
N THR A 258 -15.81 7.16 -1.35
CA THR A 258 -15.38 6.04 -0.50
C THR A 258 -16.43 5.68 0.55
N ALA A 259 -17.56 6.40 0.57
CA ALA A 259 -18.73 6.09 1.37
C ALA A 259 -20.01 6.16 0.53
N GLY A 260 -20.91 5.23 0.76
CA GLY A 260 -22.26 5.16 0.21
C GLY A 260 -23.26 4.80 1.30
N ASP A 261 -24.53 4.55 0.93
CA ASP A 261 -25.54 4.11 1.89
C ASP A 261 -25.19 2.71 2.41
N ASN A 262 -24.94 2.61 3.72
CA ASN A 262 -24.58 1.39 4.44
C ASN A 262 -23.22 0.77 4.05
N ILE A 263 -22.35 1.49 3.32
CA ILE A 263 -21.05 0.99 2.87
C ILE A 263 -19.93 2.01 3.04
N ILE A 264 -18.74 1.54 3.46
CA ILE A 264 -17.47 2.27 3.43
C ILE A 264 -16.44 1.41 2.67
N LEU A 265 -15.65 2.02 1.79
CA LEU A 265 -14.47 1.41 1.17
C LEU A 265 -13.22 1.84 1.95
N VAL A 266 -12.28 0.91 2.18
CA VAL A 266 -11.05 1.20 2.92
C VAL A 266 -9.84 0.43 2.36
N GLY A 267 -8.63 0.99 2.53
CA GLY A 267 -7.41 0.43 1.96
C GLY A 267 -7.40 0.51 0.43
N ASP A 268 -6.91 -0.52 -0.23
CA ASP A 268 -6.84 -0.55 -1.70
C ASP A 268 -8.23 -0.46 -2.36
N SER A 269 -9.29 -0.94 -1.70
CA SER A 269 -10.66 -0.77 -2.19
C SER A 269 -11.03 0.71 -2.39
N ALA A 270 -10.43 1.60 -1.60
CA ALA A 270 -10.61 3.06 -1.66
C ALA A 270 -9.49 3.79 -2.40
N GLY A 271 -8.44 3.10 -2.87
CA GLY A 271 -7.27 3.71 -3.50
C GLY A 271 -6.32 4.40 -2.52
N GLN A 272 -6.25 3.89 -1.30
CA GLN A 272 -5.46 4.46 -0.21
C GLN A 272 -4.03 3.89 -0.19
N ALA A 273 -3.30 4.10 -1.27
CA ALA A 273 -1.88 3.78 -1.36
C ALA A 273 -1.09 5.03 -1.77
N ASN A 274 0.13 5.16 -1.28
CA ASN A 274 1.07 6.17 -1.74
C ASN A 274 1.49 5.84 -3.19
N PRO A 275 1.17 6.66 -4.18
CA PRO A 275 1.41 6.30 -5.59
C PRO A 275 2.89 6.22 -5.95
N LEU A 276 3.79 6.91 -5.24
CA LEU A 276 5.22 6.95 -5.59
C LEU A 276 5.90 5.59 -5.42
N VAL A 277 5.62 4.94 -4.29
CA VAL A 277 6.27 3.69 -3.89
C VAL A 277 5.28 2.56 -3.64
N LEU A 278 4.01 2.77 -3.97
CA LEU A 278 2.91 1.82 -3.79
C LEU A 278 2.86 1.26 -2.35
N GLU A 279 3.09 2.13 -1.34
CA GLU A 279 3.02 1.80 0.08
C GLU A 279 1.59 2.05 0.57
N GLY A 280 0.90 1.01 1.08
CA GLY A 280 -0.49 1.07 1.51
C GLY A 280 -0.76 0.68 2.95
N ILE A 281 0.16 -0.01 3.64
CA ILE A 281 -0.10 -0.63 4.96
C ILE A 281 -0.46 0.44 6.01
N ARG A 282 0.30 1.52 6.12
CA ARG A 282 0.02 2.58 7.11
C ARG A 282 -1.35 3.21 6.89
N TYR A 283 -1.70 3.51 5.65
CA TYR A 283 -3.02 4.08 5.32
C TYR A 283 -4.15 3.07 5.55
N ALA A 284 -3.92 1.80 5.26
CA ALA A 284 -4.88 0.74 5.54
C ALA A 284 -5.19 0.64 7.04
N ILE A 285 -4.17 0.72 7.91
CA ILE A 285 -4.35 0.70 9.37
C ILE A 285 -5.02 2.00 9.85
N GLU A 286 -4.49 3.15 9.47
CA GLU A 286 -4.98 4.46 9.90
C GLU A 286 -6.45 4.67 9.50
N PHE A 287 -6.74 4.52 8.20
CA PHE A 287 -8.08 4.74 7.67
C PHE A 287 -9.04 3.58 7.97
N GLY A 288 -8.51 2.38 8.20
CA GLY A 288 -9.28 1.29 8.78
C GLY A 288 -9.84 1.67 10.15
N ARG A 289 -8.98 2.15 11.06
CA ARG A 289 -9.40 2.66 12.38
C ARG A 289 -10.45 3.77 12.24
N LYS A 290 -10.25 4.70 11.30
CA LYS A 290 -11.21 5.79 11.07
C LYS A 290 -12.55 5.29 10.52
N ALA A 291 -12.53 4.33 9.60
CA ALA A 291 -13.73 3.69 9.06
C ALA A 291 -14.54 2.99 10.17
N GLY A 292 -13.87 2.22 11.02
CA GLY A 292 -14.50 1.54 12.16
C GLY A 292 -15.14 2.51 13.15
N GLU A 293 -14.45 3.61 13.48
CA GLU A 293 -14.97 4.67 14.36
C GLU A 293 -16.25 5.30 13.79
N VAL A 294 -16.20 5.74 12.52
CA VAL A 294 -17.34 6.41 11.89
C VAL A 294 -18.52 5.45 11.71
N ALA A 295 -18.26 4.19 11.30
CA ALA A 295 -19.31 3.20 11.16
C ALA A 295 -20.01 2.89 12.49
N ALA A 296 -19.26 2.71 13.59
CA ALA A 296 -19.83 2.49 14.91
C ALA A 296 -20.67 3.68 15.37
N ALA A 297 -20.20 4.90 15.20
CA ALA A 297 -20.91 6.13 15.54
C ALA A 297 -22.21 6.29 14.71
N ALA A 298 -22.14 5.99 13.41
CA ALA A 298 -23.30 6.05 12.51
C ALA A 298 -24.38 5.02 12.91
N VAL A 299 -23.96 3.80 13.25
CA VAL A 299 -24.86 2.74 13.75
C VAL A 299 -25.52 3.14 15.07
N ALA A 300 -24.76 3.70 16.02
CA ALA A 300 -25.29 4.15 17.30
C ALA A 300 -26.32 5.30 17.17
N LYS A 301 -26.11 6.19 16.19
CA LYS A 301 -27.02 7.30 15.87
C LYS A 301 -28.21 6.89 14.98
N GLY A 302 -28.24 5.66 14.46
CA GLY A 302 -29.27 5.19 13.53
C GLY A 302 -29.20 5.84 12.13
N ASN A 303 -28.09 6.52 11.80
CA ASN A 303 -27.89 7.15 10.49
C ASN A 303 -26.69 6.53 9.77
N THR A 304 -26.95 5.50 8.97
CA THR A 304 -25.96 4.77 8.16
C THR A 304 -26.05 5.13 6.67
N SER A 305 -26.75 6.23 6.33
CA SER A 305 -26.77 6.77 4.99
C SER A 305 -25.38 7.27 4.57
N ARG A 306 -25.21 7.55 3.29
CA ARG A 306 -23.99 8.20 2.76
C ARG A 306 -23.60 9.44 3.56
N GLU A 307 -24.58 10.24 3.95
CA GLU A 307 -24.34 11.46 4.74
C GLU A 307 -23.85 11.14 6.15
N GLY A 308 -24.41 10.14 6.82
CA GLY A 308 -23.96 9.68 8.13
C GLY A 308 -22.53 9.07 8.08
N LEU A 309 -22.11 8.50 6.95
CA LEU A 309 -20.78 7.92 6.73
C LEU A 309 -19.77 8.89 6.09
N LYS A 310 -20.22 10.05 5.57
CA LYS A 310 -19.38 11.07 4.96
C LYS A 310 -18.22 11.58 5.82
N PRO A 311 -18.31 11.66 7.17
CA PRO A 311 -17.16 12.05 8.01
C PRO A 311 -15.91 11.21 7.81
N TYR A 312 -16.03 9.94 7.38
CA TYR A 312 -14.90 9.12 6.99
C TYR A 312 -14.23 9.65 5.71
N GLU A 313 -15.02 9.88 4.67
CA GLU A 313 -14.52 10.38 3.38
C GLU A 313 -13.83 11.74 3.53
N ASP A 314 -14.44 12.64 4.30
CA ASP A 314 -13.89 13.98 4.57
C ASP A 314 -12.56 13.89 5.34
N ALA A 315 -12.46 13.00 6.32
CA ALA A 315 -11.23 12.78 7.09
C ALA A 315 -10.09 12.26 6.19
N VAL A 316 -10.36 11.29 5.31
CA VAL A 316 -9.36 10.76 4.36
C VAL A 316 -8.91 11.84 3.38
N LYS A 317 -9.85 12.57 2.76
CA LYS A 317 -9.54 13.66 1.81
C LYS A 317 -8.71 14.76 2.47
N LYS A 318 -9.04 15.13 3.69
CA LYS A 318 -8.28 16.12 4.47
C LYS A 318 -6.86 15.67 4.79
N ALA A 319 -6.68 14.38 5.17
CA ALA A 319 -5.38 13.87 5.59
C ALA A 319 -4.40 13.68 4.43
N VAL A 320 -4.86 13.12 3.30
CA VAL A 320 -3.97 12.66 2.22
C VAL A 320 -4.39 13.09 0.80
N GLY A 321 -5.54 13.71 0.61
CA GLY A 321 -6.07 14.01 -0.73
C GLY A 321 -5.10 14.78 -1.61
N SER A 322 -4.57 15.91 -1.12
CA SER A 322 -3.61 16.74 -1.86
C SER A 322 -2.24 16.05 -2.03
N LYS A 323 -1.80 15.28 -1.02
CA LYS A 323 -0.53 14.55 -1.05
C LYS A 323 -0.55 13.48 -2.14
N ILE A 324 -1.60 12.66 -2.17
CA ILE A 324 -1.79 11.60 -3.18
C ILE A 324 -1.92 12.22 -4.57
N ALA A 325 -2.70 13.29 -4.74
CA ALA A 325 -2.84 13.96 -6.03
C ALA A 325 -1.52 14.54 -6.56
N SER A 326 -0.66 15.04 -5.69
CA SER A 326 0.69 15.51 -6.06
C SER A 326 1.62 14.35 -6.38
N ALA A 327 1.58 13.28 -5.58
CA ALA A 327 2.38 12.08 -5.79
C ALA A 327 2.09 11.40 -7.14
N ILE A 328 0.83 11.35 -7.57
CA ILE A 328 0.44 10.80 -8.88
C ILE A 328 1.11 11.56 -10.02
N LYS A 329 1.21 12.88 -9.95
CA LYS A 329 1.86 13.68 -11.00
C LYS A 329 3.35 13.35 -11.13
N VAL A 330 4.03 13.19 -9.99
CA VAL A 330 5.44 12.79 -9.96
C VAL A 330 5.60 11.38 -10.53
N GLN A 331 4.75 10.45 -10.11
CA GLN A 331 4.78 9.07 -10.57
C GLN A 331 4.58 8.97 -12.09
N TYR A 332 3.59 9.67 -12.67
CA TYR A 332 3.36 9.64 -14.13
C TYR A 332 4.58 10.11 -14.90
N ARG A 333 5.33 11.08 -14.36
CA ARG A 333 6.61 11.46 -14.94
C ARG A 333 7.62 10.32 -14.84
N TRP A 334 7.75 9.68 -13.68
CA TRP A 334 8.72 8.62 -13.47
C TRP A 334 8.48 7.38 -14.33
N LEU A 335 7.22 7.01 -14.55
CA LEU A 335 6.86 5.86 -15.38
C LEU A 335 7.31 6.00 -16.85
N GLY A 336 7.52 7.22 -17.33
CA GLY A 336 7.98 7.51 -18.69
C GLY A 336 9.49 7.73 -18.84
N LEU A 337 10.28 7.65 -17.76
CA LEU A 337 11.71 7.93 -17.82
C LEU A 337 12.49 6.82 -18.53
N SER A 338 13.39 7.22 -19.46
CA SER A 338 14.42 6.36 -20.01
C SER A 338 15.54 6.10 -18.99
N ASP A 339 16.39 5.11 -19.25
CA ASP A 339 17.54 4.79 -18.39
C ASP A 339 18.46 5.98 -18.17
N LYS A 340 18.74 6.76 -19.24
CA LYS A 340 19.53 7.98 -19.15
C LYS A 340 18.89 9.05 -18.27
N GLU A 341 17.57 9.18 -18.34
CA GLU A 341 16.82 10.12 -17.50
C GLU A 341 16.79 9.65 -16.04
N TRP A 342 16.70 8.35 -15.80
CA TRP A 342 16.85 7.80 -14.45
C TRP A 342 18.22 8.08 -13.84
N ASP A 343 19.29 7.93 -14.59
CA ASP A 343 20.66 8.29 -14.14
C ASP A 343 20.74 9.77 -13.75
N GLN A 344 20.08 10.64 -14.50
CA GLN A 344 20.01 12.06 -14.17
C GLN A 344 19.12 12.34 -12.96
N GLU A 345 18.00 11.65 -12.83
CA GLU A 345 17.07 11.83 -11.71
C GLU A 345 17.72 11.40 -10.39
N ILE A 346 18.43 10.27 -10.37
CA ILE A 346 19.18 9.81 -9.20
C ILE A 346 20.24 10.82 -8.78
N SER A 347 20.98 11.43 -9.71
CA SER A 347 21.96 12.47 -9.38
C SER A 347 21.32 13.68 -8.69
N ILE A 348 20.06 13.99 -9.00
CA ILE A 348 19.32 15.07 -8.34
C ILE A 348 18.88 14.63 -6.93
N ILE A 349 18.43 13.39 -6.78
CA ILE A 349 18.07 12.81 -5.49
C ILE A 349 19.28 12.79 -4.55
N ASP A 350 20.49 12.68 -5.09
CA ASP A 350 21.74 12.72 -4.31
C ASP A 350 21.99 14.06 -3.61
N ASP A 351 21.48 15.14 -4.14
CA ASP A 351 21.57 16.47 -3.50
C ASP A 351 20.69 16.59 -2.25
N LEU A 352 19.67 15.71 -2.08
CA LEU A 352 18.79 15.73 -0.91
C LEU A 352 19.48 15.16 0.34
N SER A 353 19.16 15.71 1.50
CA SER A 353 19.46 15.05 2.78
C SER A 353 18.65 13.74 2.91
N ALA A 354 19.04 12.87 3.84
CA ALA A 354 18.29 11.64 4.10
C ALA A 354 16.84 11.92 4.55
N GLU A 355 16.64 12.96 5.38
CA GLU A 355 15.32 13.39 5.83
C GLU A 355 14.45 13.89 4.66
N GLU A 356 14.98 14.78 3.83
CA GLU A 356 14.28 15.30 2.64
C GLU A 356 13.93 14.18 1.65
N PHE A 357 14.85 13.22 1.47
CA PHE A 357 14.62 12.04 0.63
C PHE A 357 13.46 11.18 1.19
N LEU A 358 13.46 10.91 2.50
CA LEU A 358 12.40 10.12 3.13
C LEU A 358 11.05 10.83 3.10
N ASP A 359 11.00 12.14 3.36
CA ASP A 359 9.79 12.96 3.22
C ASP A 359 9.25 12.90 1.78
N PHE A 360 10.14 12.93 0.79
CA PHE A 360 9.77 12.80 -0.61
C PHE A 360 9.17 11.41 -0.91
N VAL A 361 9.82 10.33 -0.49
CA VAL A 361 9.35 8.94 -0.68
C VAL A 361 8.02 8.72 0.06
N LYS A 362 7.87 9.33 1.22
CA LYS A 362 6.64 9.30 2.05
C LYS A 362 5.48 10.10 1.42
N ALA A 363 5.76 10.84 0.36
CA ALA A 363 4.83 11.78 -0.30
C ALA A 363 4.35 12.92 0.61
N GLU A 364 5.21 13.39 1.52
CA GLU A 364 4.93 14.53 2.40
C GLU A 364 5.06 15.87 1.63
N PHE A 365 4.27 16.04 0.56
CA PHE A 365 4.25 17.24 -0.29
C PHE A 365 3.38 18.37 0.29
N GLY A 366 3.52 18.68 1.57
CA GLY A 366 2.91 19.86 2.16
C GLY A 366 3.53 21.14 1.59
N LEU A 367 2.74 22.25 1.51
CA LEU A 367 3.21 23.52 0.96
C LEU A 367 4.51 24.00 1.63
N ALA A 368 4.63 23.84 2.94
CA ALA A 368 5.83 24.19 3.71
C ALA A 368 7.06 23.36 3.27
N ASN A 369 6.89 22.05 3.10
CA ASN A 369 7.97 21.16 2.65
C ASN A 369 8.36 21.45 1.19
N MET A 370 7.40 21.78 0.33
CA MET A 370 7.70 22.17 -1.05
C MET A 370 8.45 23.51 -1.12
N VAL A 371 8.07 24.49 -0.30
CA VAL A 371 8.80 25.78 -0.21
C VAL A 371 10.20 25.56 0.34
N LYS A 372 10.37 24.78 1.41
CA LYS A 372 11.68 24.41 1.97
C LYS A 372 12.54 23.75 0.90
N LEU A 373 12.02 22.74 0.21
CA LEU A 373 12.73 22.03 -0.86
C LEU A 373 13.12 22.97 -2.01
N ALA A 374 12.22 23.86 -2.43
CA ALA A 374 12.48 24.83 -3.52
C ALA A 374 13.56 25.86 -3.14
N THR A 375 13.59 26.29 -1.88
CA THR A 375 14.59 27.26 -1.40
C THR A 375 15.96 26.62 -1.16
N SER A 376 15.99 25.38 -0.65
CA SER A 376 17.24 24.64 -0.41
C SER A 376 17.84 24.07 -1.70
N HIS A 377 16.99 23.71 -2.67
CA HIS A 377 17.40 23.05 -3.93
C HIS A 377 16.76 23.71 -5.16
N PRO A 378 17.16 24.94 -5.53
CA PRO A 378 16.50 25.70 -6.61
C PRO A 378 16.57 24.99 -7.97
N LYS A 379 17.62 24.22 -8.24
CA LYS A 379 17.74 23.43 -9.49
C LYS A 379 16.69 22.33 -9.56
N LEU A 380 16.40 21.68 -8.44
CA LEU A 380 15.37 20.64 -8.31
C LEU A 380 13.97 21.25 -8.47
N ALA A 381 13.73 22.40 -7.86
CA ALA A 381 12.47 23.13 -7.98
C ALA A 381 12.16 23.54 -9.42
N ILE A 382 13.15 24.08 -10.11
CA ILE A 382 13.03 24.49 -11.52
C ILE A 382 12.73 23.27 -12.40
N ARG A 383 13.41 22.15 -12.19
CA ARG A 383 13.22 20.92 -12.98
C ARG A 383 11.90 20.22 -12.70
N GLN A 384 11.43 20.22 -11.45
CA GLN A 384 10.10 19.75 -11.06
C GLN A 384 9.00 20.62 -11.69
N LEU A 385 9.16 21.95 -11.68
CA LEU A 385 8.24 22.89 -12.35
C LEU A 385 8.18 22.63 -13.87
N PHE A 386 9.32 22.48 -14.54
CA PHE A 386 9.37 22.17 -15.97
C PHE A 386 8.86 20.75 -16.28
N GLY A 387 9.06 19.77 -15.39
CA GLY A 387 8.51 18.42 -15.51
C GLY A 387 6.98 18.38 -15.36
N LEU A 388 6.43 19.18 -14.44
CA LEU A 388 4.98 19.34 -14.26
C LEU A 388 4.31 20.03 -15.46
N ILE A 389 5.01 20.93 -16.15
CA ILE A 389 4.52 21.62 -17.35
C ILE A 389 4.54 20.68 -18.57
N ARG A 390 5.51 19.77 -18.69
CA ARG A 390 5.63 18.81 -19.80
C ARG A 390 4.85 17.49 -19.60
N GLY A 391 4.51 17.15 -18.35
CA GLY A 391 3.82 15.90 -17.98
C GLY A 391 2.30 16.03 -17.82
N GLY A 392 1.66 16.99 -18.46
CA GLY A 392 0.21 17.02 -18.56
C GLY A 392 -0.29 15.77 -19.30
N PRO A 393 -1.46 15.19 -18.92
CA PRO A 393 -2.01 14.04 -19.63
C PRO A 393 -2.14 14.38 -21.11
N GLN A 394 -1.49 13.60 -21.98
CA GLN A 394 -1.86 13.62 -23.41
C GLN A 394 -3.36 13.33 -23.44
N LYS A 395 -4.13 14.31 -23.93
CA LYS A 395 -5.53 14.11 -24.26
C LYS A 395 -5.57 12.97 -25.24
N GLU A 396 -5.99 11.79 -24.78
CA GLU A 396 -6.42 10.74 -25.70
C GLU A 396 -7.53 11.35 -26.54
N GLY A 397 -7.22 11.46 -27.84
CA GLY A 397 -8.18 11.85 -28.86
C GLY A 397 -9.33 10.86 -28.87
N MET A 398 -10.50 11.44 -29.10
CA MET A 398 -11.81 10.81 -29.30
C MET A 398 -11.78 9.49 -30.05
#